data_93e0b4a58c9f5e0316d8503b4b36674e
#
_entry.id   93e0b4a58c9f5e0316d8503b4b36674e
#
_cell.length_a   1.000
_cell.length_b   1.000
_cell.length_c   1.000
_cell.angle_alpha   90.00
_cell.angle_beta   90.00
_cell.angle_gamma   90.00
#
_symmetry.space_group_name_H-M   'P 1'
#
loop_
_entity.id
_entity.type
_entity.pdbx_description
1 polymer ?
#
loop_
_entity_poly.entity_id
_entity_poly.type
_entity_poly.pdbx_seq_one_letter_code
_entity_poly.pdbx_strand_id
1 'polypeptide(L)'
;RLDYSGHGRSSEAFTDGCIGDWAADAQAVITAVTDGSVVLVGSSMGGWISCLLSQRLPRVAGFVGIAAAPDFTEDGMWASFDDAQRKTLWDEGVLMLPSDYDAPYAVTRKIIEDGRNHLVLRAPLPMNFPVRLLQGSDDVDVLPQVAVALLNHIEGGDVRMVLVKGADHRFSSPDCLTLLERTVAEVAQIK
;
A
#
# COMPACT_ATOMS: atom_id res chain seq x y z
N ARG A 1 -5.35 -4.33 13.42
CA ARG A 1 -5.64 -4.83 12.08
C ARG A 1 -7.09 -4.53 11.75
N LEU A 2 -7.33 -4.04 10.55
CA LEU A 2 -8.65 -3.71 10.03
C LEU A 2 -8.83 -4.33 8.64
N ASP A 3 -10.07 -4.57 8.25
CA ASP A 3 -10.47 -4.85 6.89
C ASP A 3 -11.18 -3.60 6.36
N TYR A 4 -10.77 -3.08 5.20
CA TYR A 4 -11.44 -1.96 4.55
C TYR A 4 -12.83 -2.36 4.05
N SER A 5 -13.71 -1.41 3.76
CA SER A 5 -14.97 -1.68 3.06
C SER A 5 -14.71 -2.50 1.78
N GLY A 6 -15.55 -3.49 1.53
CA GLY A 6 -15.38 -4.45 0.42
C GLY A 6 -14.26 -5.48 0.60
N HIS A 7 -13.58 -5.53 1.75
CA HIS A 7 -12.51 -6.49 2.05
C HIS A 7 -12.84 -7.37 3.26
N GLY A 8 -12.32 -8.60 3.23
CA GLY A 8 -12.38 -9.54 4.36
C GLY A 8 -13.81 -9.76 4.87
N ARG A 9 -14.09 -9.30 6.10
CA ARG A 9 -15.42 -9.41 6.73
C ARG A 9 -16.18 -8.08 6.80
N SER A 10 -15.63 -7.01 6.23
CA SER A 10 -16.33 -5.74 6.13
C SER A 10 -17.47 -5.80 5.11
N SER A 11 -18.45 -4.91 5.25
CA SER A 11 -19.56 -4.76 4.30
C SER A 11 -19.10 -4.20 2.95
N GLU A 12 -20.03 -4.14 2.02
CA GLU A 12 -19.87 -3.62 0.66
C GLU A 12 -19.13 -4.58 -0.29
N ALA A 13 -19.16 -4.29 -1.58
CA ALA A 13 -18.40 -5.03 -2.58
C ALA A 13 -17.05 -4.36 -2.85
N PHE A 14 -16.03 -5.15 -3.14
CA PHE A 14 -14.71 -4.62 -3.51
C PHE A 14 -14.76 -3.61 -4.65
N THR A 15 -15.62 -3.87 -5.65
CA THR A 15 -15.81 -3.00 -6.82
C THR A 15 -16.46 -1.65 -6.53
N ASP A 16 -17.05 -1.47 -5.33
CA ASP A 16 -17.64 -0.22 -4.90
C ASP A 16 -16.62 0.73 -4.24
N GLY A 17 -15.47 0.19 -3.80
CA GLY A 17 -14.43 0.93 -3.11
C GLY A 17 -13.37 1.55 -4.04
N CYS A 18 -12.58 2.44 -3.46
CA CYS A 18 -11.43 3.06 -4.10
C CYS A 18 -10.36 3.45 -3.06
N ILE A 19 -9.22 3.95 -3.49
CA ILE A 19 -8.09 4.31 -2.61
C ILE A 19 -8.50 5.34 -1.55
N GLY A 20 -9.26 6.35 -1.96
CA GLY A 20 -9.74 7.40 -1.05
C GLY A 20 -10.68 6.88 0.01
N ASP A 21 -11.63 6.00 -0.36
CA ASP A 21 -12.58 5.36 0.55
C ASP A 21 -11.81 4.52 1.60
N TRP A 22 -10.89 3.66 1.16
CA TRP A 22 -10.11 2.80 2.05
C TRP A 22 -9.15 3.57 2.96
N ALA A 23 -8.60 4.69 2.48
CA ALA A 23 -7.82 5.59 3.33
C ALA A 23 -8.70 6.28 4.39
N ALA A 24 -9.94 6.64 4.05
CA ALA A 24 -10.90 7.20 4.99
C ALA A 24 -11.33 6.16 6.06
N ASP A 25 -11.60 4.92 5.65
CA ASP A 25 -11.90 3.82 6.57
C ASP A 25 -10.78 3.62 7.60
N ALA A 26 -9.54 3.52 7.12
CA ALA A 26 -8.39 3.34 7.99
C ALA A 26 -8.22 4.53 8.94
N GLN A 27 -8.38 5.77 8.44
CA GLN A 27 -8.31 6.97 9.25
C GLN A 27 -9.39 6.98 10.34
N ALA A 28 -10.63 6.63 9.98
CA ALA A 28 -11.75 6.59 10.91
C ALA A 28 -11.51 5.57 12.04
N VAL A 29 -11.11 4.33 11.67
CA VAL A 29 -10.81 3.27 12.66
C VAL A 29 -9.65 3.69 13.55
N ILE A 30 -8.51 4.12 13.01
CA ILE A 30 -7.36 4.54 13.83
C ILE A 30 -7.75 5.67 14.78
N THR A 31 -8.51 6.64 14.32
CA THR A 31 -8.95 7.77 15.14
C THR A 31 -9.88 7.32 16.27
N ALA A 32 -10.76 6.35 16.01
CA ALA A 32 -11.73 5.87 16.99
C ALA A 32 -11.14 4.95 18.05
N VAL A 33 -10.08 4.17 17.72
CA VAL A 33 -9.60 3.09 18.62
C VAL A 33 -8.22 3.34 19.22
N THR A 34 -7.58 4.47 18.92
CA THR A 34 -6.24 4.78 19.44
C THR A 34 -6.15 6.23 19.91
N ASP A 35 -5.53 6.46 21.09
CA ASP A 35 -5.37 7.79 21.69
C ASP A 35 -3.94 8.34 21.66
N GLY A 36 -2.94 7.48 21.49
CA GLY A 36 -1.51 7.83 21.51
C GLY A 36 -0.87 7.90 20.13
N SER A 37 0.45 7.97 20.12
CA SER A 37 1.24 7.81 18.89
C SER A 37 1.01 6.45 18.25
N VAL A 38 0.99 6.41 16.92
CA VAL A 38 0.75 5.19 16.15
C VAL A 38 1.92 4.89 15.24
N VAL A 39 2.23 3.61 15.07
CA VAL A 39 3.08 3.11 14.01
C VAL A 39 2.18 2.48 12.95
N LEU A 40 2.30 2.96 11.72
CA LEU A 40 1.58 2.39 10.59
C LEU A 40 2.35 1.19 10.04
N VAL A 41 1.65 0.08 9.83
CA VAL A 41 2.22 -1.11 9.18
C VAL A 41 1.31 -1.46 8.00
N GLY A 42 1.83 -1.35 6.79
CA GLY A 42 1.05 -1.54 5.58
C GLY A 42 1.75 -2.41 4.55
N SER A 43 1.02 -3.42 4.03
CA SER A 43 1.50 -4.28 2.95
C SER A 43 0.82 -3.90 1.64
N SER A 44 1.59 -3.89 0.54
CA SER A 44 1.09 -3.63 -0.81
C SER A 44 0.27 -2.33 -0.87
N MET A 45 -1.00 -2.37 -1.26
CA MET A 45 -1.95 -1.25 -1.20
C MET A 45 -2.00 -0.59 0.19
N GLY A 46 -1.93 -1.39 1.27
CA GLY A 46 -1.87 -0.86 2.64
C GLY A 46 -0.65 0.01 2.91
N GLY A 47 0.44 -0.21 2.19
CA GLY A 47 1.60 0.67 2.19
C GLY A 47 1.30 2.05 1.59
N TRP A 48 0.60 2.10 0.45
CA TRP A 48 0.14 3.37 -0.13
C TRP A 48 -0.84 4.11 0.80
N ILE A 49 -1.84 3.40 1.33
CA ILE A 49 -2.77 3.97 2.31
C ILE A 49 -2.02 4.51 3.52
N SER A 50 -0.99 3.82 4.01
CA SER A 50 -0.14 4.31 5.10
C SER A 50 0.62 5.59 4.75
N CYS A 51 1.09 5.72 3.50
CA CYS A 51 1.67 6.99 3.02
C CYS A 51 0.66 8.13 3.06
N LEU A 52 -0.59 7.90 2.63
CA LEU A 52 -1.67 8.90 2.71
C LEU A 52 -1.99 9.27 4.17
N LEU A 53 -2.10 8.28 5.04
CA LEU A 53 -2.39 8.48 6.46
C LEU A 53 -1.27 9.21 7.18
N SER A 54 -0.02 9.02 6.80
CA SER A 54 1.12 9.74 7.38
C SER A 54 1.03 11.24 7.19
N GLN A 55 0.35 11.69 6.14
CA GLN A 55 0.11 13.12 5.86
C GLN A 55 -1.17 13.65 6.51
N ARG A 56 -2.09 12.77 6.92
CA ARG A 56 -3.39 13.14 7.49
C ARG A 56 -3.44 13.06 9.02
N LEU A 57 -2.65 12.17 9.62
CA LEU A 57 -2.65 11.90 11.04
C LEU A 57 -1.43 12.54 11.73
N PRO A 58 -1.61 13.55 12.59
CA PRO A 58 -0.48 14.28 13.20
C PRO A 58 0.31 13.46 14.23
N ARG A 59 -0.18 12.27 14.61
CA ARG A 59 0.40 11.43 15.65
C ARG A 59 1.07 10.15 15.14
N VAL A 60 1.38 10.08 13.85
CA VAL A 60 2.19 8.98 13.30
C VAL A 60 3.63 9.14 13.79
N ALA A 61 4.14 8.09 14.44
CA ALA A 61 5.47 8.02 15.02
C ALA A 61 6.38 7.02 14.30
N GLY A 62 5.88 6.31 13.29
CA GLY A 62 6.67 5.39 12.48
C GLY A 62 5.86 4.75 11.36
N PHE A 63 6.57 4.25 10.34
CA PHE A 63 5.97 3.52 9.23
C PHE A 63 6.81 2.29 8.88
N VAL A 64 6.14 1.15 8.71
CA VAL A 64 6.72 -0.08 8.15
C VAL A 64 5.93 -0.47 6.91
N GLY A 65 6.53 -0.37 5.75
CA GLY A 65 5.96 -0.79 4.47
C GLY A 65 6.48 -2.16 4.06
N ILE A 66 5.58 -3.10 3.75
CA ILE A 66 5.92 -4.43 3.23
C ILE A 66 5.46 -4.47 1.77
N ALA A 67 6.38 -4.63 0.83
CA ALA A 67 6.07 -4.60 -0.60
C ALA A 67 5.12 -3.43 -0.94
N ALA A 68 5.37 -2.25 -0.35
CA ALA A 68 4.47 -1.10 -0.46
C ALA A 68 4.32 -0.67 -1.92
N ALA A 69 3.07 -0.47 -2.36
CA ALA A 69 2.70 -0.20 -3.74
C ALA A 69 2.08 1.21 -3.91
N PRO A 70 2.85 2.30 -3.65
CA PRO A 70 2.33 3.63 -3.88
C PRO A 70 1.98 3.82 -5.36
N ASP A 71 0.91 4.55 -5.62
CA ASP A 71 0.49 4.98 -6.96
C ASP A 71 0.23 3.84 -7.97
N PHE A 72 0.07 2.58 -7.49
CA PHE A 72 0.02 1.40 -8.35
C PHE A 72 -1.14 1.42 -9.36
N THR A 73 -2.21 2.15 -9.08
CA THR A 73 -3.34 2.27 -10.02
C THR A 73 -2.96 3.01 -11.29
N GLU A 74 -2.07 4.00 -11.20
CA GLU A 74 -1.56 4.76 -12.33
C GLU A 74 -0.27 4.16 -12.88
N ASP A 75 0.76 3.98 -12.04
CA ASP A 75 2.11 3.59 -12.47
C ASP A 75 2.25 2.09 -12.75
N GLY A 76 1.40 1.27 -12.16
CA GLY A 76 1.33 -0.17 -12.38
C GLY A 76 0.21 -0.54 -13.36
N MET A 77 -1.05 -0.46 -12.90
CA MET A 77 -2.21 -0.93 -13.67
C MET A 77 -2.41 -0.14 -14.96
N TRP A 78 -2.73 1.16 -14.84
CA TRP A 78 -3.03 1.99 -16.00
C TRP A 78 -1.87 2.04 -17.01
N ALA A 79 -0.64 2.13 -16.52
CA ALA A 79 0.55 2.16 -17.36
C ALA A 79 0.74 0.84 -18.16
N SER A 80 0.33 -0.31 -17.60
CA SER A 80 0.44 -1.62 -18.25
C SER A 80 -0.68 -1.94 -19.24
N PHE A 81 -1.82 -1.22 -19.16
CA PHE A 81 -2.97 -1.52 -20.03
C PHE A 81 -2.70 -1.10 -21.48
N ASP A 82 -3.06 -1.98 -22.39
CA ASP A 82 -3.12 -1.66 -23.81
C ASP A 82 -4.36 -0.79 -24.15
N ASP A 83 -4.45 -0.33 -25.40
CA ASP A 83 -5.54 0.56 -25.83
C ASP A 83 -6.91 -0.12 -25.77
N ALA A 84 -6.99 -1.44 -26.00
CA ALA A 84 -8.24 -2.18 -25.93
C ALA A 84 -8.71 -2.32 -24.48
N GLN A 85 -7.80 -2.62 -23.57
CA GLN A 85 -8.08 -2.70 -22.13
C GLN A 85 -8.52 -1.34 -21.56
N ARG A 86 -7.82 -0.26 -21.93
CA ARG A 86 -8.21 1.10 -21.56
C ARG A 86 -9.58 1.45 -22.08
N LYS A 87 -9.86 1.12 -23.34
CA LYS A 87 -11.20 1.37 -23.94
C LYS A 87 -12.27 0.58 -23.21
N THR A 88 -12.07 -0.70 -22.95
CA THR A 88 -13.03 -1.55 -22.20
C THR A 88 -13.31 -0.94 -20.83
N LEU A 89 -12.25 -0.60 -20.08
CA LEU A 89 -12.42 0.01 -18.75
C LEU A 89 -13.24 1.30 -18.78
N TRP A 90 -13.03 2.15 -19.82
CA TRP A 90 -13.75 3.42 -19.96
C TRP A 90 -15.21 3.24 -20.38
N ASP A 91 -15.46 2.33 -21.32
CA ASP A 91 -16.81 2.12 -21.86
C ASP A 91 -17.70 1.29 -20.93
N GLU A 92 -17.13 0.24 -20.28
CA GLU A 92 -17.86 -0.72 -19.47
C GLU A 92 -17.77 -0.43 -17.96
N GLY A 93 -16.82 0.43 -17.56
CA GLY A 93 -16.59 0.79 -16.15
C GLY A 93 -15.80 -0.23 -15.35
N VAL A 94 -15.56 -1.43 -15.90
CA VAL A 94 -14.80 -2.52 -15.28
C VAL A 94 -14.00 -3.30 -16.30
N LEU A 95 -12.78 -3.67 -15.92
CA LEU A 95 -11.91 -4.56 -16.69
C LEU A 95 -11.60 -5.79 -15.83
N MET A 96 -11.87 -6.97 -16.37
CA MET A 96 -11.53 -8.25 -15.73
C MET A 96 -10.15 -8.69 -16.19
N LEU A 97 -9.21 -8.81 -15.27
CA LEU A 97 -7.86 -9.26 -15.54
C LEU A 97 -7.69 -10.72 -15.11
N PRO A 98 -6.88 -11.52 -15.84
CA PRO A 98 -6.44 -12.81 -15.33
C PRO A 98 -5.77 -12.66 -13.96
N SER A 99 -5.95 -13.64 -13.11
CA SER A 99 -5.34 -13.67 -11.78
C SER A 99 -4.76 -15.06 -11.54
N ASP A 100 -3.61 -15.10 -10.89
CA ASP A 100 -3.02 -16.35 -10.38
C ASP A 100 -3.78 -16.90 -9.15
N TYR A 101 -4.79 -16.16 -8.68
CA TYR A 101 -5.71 -16.54 -7.61
C TYR A 101 -7.07 -16.90 -8.21
N ASP A 102 -7.65 -18.02 -7.88
CA ASP A 102 -8.85 -18.73 -8.36
C ASP A 102 -9.90 -17.96 -9.20
N ALA A 103 -10.01 -16.64 -9.12
CA ALA A 103 -10.98 -15.83 -9.84
C ALA A 103 -10.32 -14.63 -10.55
N PRO A 104 -10.86 -14.18 -11.71
CA PRO A 104 -10.43 -12.97 -12.36
C PRO A 104 -10.49 -11.77 -11.43
N TYR A 105 -9.50 -10.88 -11.51
CA TYR A 105 -9.42 -9.66 -10.73
C TYR A 105 -10.12 -8.51 -11.44
N ALA A 106 -11.09 -7.88 -10.77
CA ALA A 106 -11.84 -6.75 -11.32
C ALA A 106 -11.11 -5.43 -11.02
N VAL A 107 -10.75 -4.70 -12.07
CA VAL A 107 -10.28 -3.30 -11.97
C VAL A 107 -11.41 -2.40 -12.42
N THR A 108 -11.86 -1.49 -11.57
CA THR A 108 -12.93 -0.54 -11.89
C THR A 108 -12.36 0.77 -12.43
N ARG A 109 -13.14 1.48 -13.27
CA ARG A 109 -12.79 2.85 -13.65
C ARG A 109 -12.66 3.75 -12.43
N LYS A 110 -13.52 3.55 -11.41
CA LYS A 110 -13.51 4.30 -10.16
C LYS A 110 -12.13 4.23 -9.45
N ILE A 111 -11.53 3.04 -9.33
CA ILE A 111 -10.24 2.92 -8.63
C ILE A 111 -9.11 3.64 -9.36
N ILE A 112 -9.15 3.69 -10.71
CA ILE A 112 -8.16 4.42 -11.51
C ILE A 112 -8.37 5.94 -11.38
N GLU A 113 -9.61 6.41 -11.56
CA GLU A 113 -9.93 7.84 -11.47
C GLU A 113 -9.66 8.41 -10.08
N ASP A 114 -10.07 7.70 -9.04
CA ASP A 114 -9.85 8.10 -7.65
C ASP A 114 -8.37 8.02 -7.27
N GLY A 115 -7.67 6.96 -7.66
CA GLY A 115 -6.25 6.79 -7.39
C GLY A 115 -5.40 7.97 -7.88
N ARG A 116 -5.78 8.59 -9.02
CA ARG A 116 -5.12 9.81 -9.54
C ARG A 116 -5.20 10.99 -8.61
N ASN A 117 -6.22 11.06 -7.76
CA ASN A 117 -6.36 12.11 -6.75
C ASN A 117 -5.53 11.85 -5.49
N HIS A 118 -4.90 10.68 -5.39
CA HIS A 118 -4.20 10.19 -4.21
C HIS A 118 -2.74 9.81 -4.47
N LEU A 119 -2.17 10.25 -5.60
CA LEU A 119 -0.78 9.97 -5.94
C LEU A 119 0.16 10.64 -4.94
N VAL A 120 1.08 9.84 -4.37
CA VAL A 120 2.03 10.31 -3.33
C VAL A 120 3.44 10.48 -3.88
N LEU A 121 3.77 9.92 -5.04
CA LEU A 121 5.08 10.05 -5.67
C LEU A 121 5.18 11.27 -6.62
N ARG A 122 4.19 12.18 -6.58
CA ARG A 122 4.14 13.41 -7.43
C ARG A 122 4.33 14.70 -6.63
N ALA A 123 4.33 14.61 -5.30
CA ALA A 123 4.47 15.74 -4.40
C ALA A 123 5.42 15.36 -3.25
N PRO A 124 6.02 16.31 -2.53
CA PRO A 124 6.85 16.01 -1.37
C PRO A 124 6.13 15.10 -0.38
N LEU A 125 6.83 14.08 0.13
CA LEU A 125 6.32 13.10 1.09
C LEU A 125 7.13 13.16 2.39
N PRO A 126 6.95 14.20 3.23
CA PRO A 126 7.69 14.35 4.47
C PRO A 126 7.28 13.28 5.50
N MET A 127 8.27 12.55 6.01
CA MET A 127 8.11 11.56 7.08
C MET A 127 9.23 11.78 8.12
N ASN A 128 8.98 12.67 9.09
CA ASN A 128 9.95 13.03 10.14
C ASN A 128 9.97 12.02 11.30
N PHE A 129 9.81 10.73 10.99
CA PHE A 129 9.80 9.61 11.92
C PHE A 129 10.49 8.40 11.26
N PRO A 130 10.85 7.35 12.01
CA PRO A 130 11.47 6.16 11.43
C PRO A 130 10.59 5.48 10.38
N VAL A 131 11.17 5.21 9.20
CA VAL A 131 10.54 4.47 8.11
C VAL A 131 11.37 3.24 7.77
N ARG A 132 10.71 2.10 7.65
CA ARG A 132 11.32 0.84 7.23
C ARG A 132 10.53 0.25 6.07
N LEU A 133 11.21 -0.01 4.96
CA LEU A 133 10.62 -0.65 3.79
C LEU A 133 11.20 -2.07 3.68
N LEU A 134 10.33 -3.07 3.68
CA LEU A 134 10.68 -4.47 3.51
C LEU A 134 10.21 -4.93 2.13
N GLN A 135 11.12 -5.49 1.34
CA GLN A 135 10.84 -5.86 -0.04
C GLN A 135 11.44 -7.24 -0.38
N GLY A 136 10.71 -8.05 -1.10
CA GLY A 136 11.20 -9.30 -1.67
C GLY A 136 11.90 -9.10 -3.01
N SER A 137 13.00 -9.83 -3.27
CA SER A 137 13.68 -9.75 -4.57
C SER A 137 12.90 -10.46 -5.69
N ASP A 138 12.07 -11.43 -5.34
CA ASP A 138 11.29 -12.26 -6.27
C ASP A 138 9.81 -11.83 -6.28
N ASP A 139 9.52 -10.63 -5.79
CA ASP A 139 8.21 -10.00 -5.86
C ASP A 139 7.93 -9.60 -7.32
N VAL A 140 6.93 -10.26 -7.93
CA VAL A 140 6.49 -10.01 -9.30
C VAL A 140 5.27 -9.10 -9.39
N ASP A 141 4.57 -8.88 -8.27
CA ASP A 141 3.39 -8.02 -8.17
C ASP A 141 3.80 -6.56 -7.96
N VAL A 142 4.74 -6.33 -7.03
CA VAL A 142 5.35 -5.02 -6.76
C VAL A 142 6.85 -5.14 -6.90
N LEU A 143 7.36 -4.72 -8.04
CA LEU A 143 8.79 -4.85 -8.36
C LEU A 143 9.67 -4.08 -7.35
N PRO A 144 10.87 -4.60 -7.00
CA PRO A 144 11.79 -3.93 -6.07
C PRO A 144 12.11 -2.47 -6.40
N GLN A 145 12.02 -2.09 -7.67
CA GLN A 145 12.21 -0.71 -8.12
C GLN A 145 11.17 0.26 -7.55
N VAL A 146 9.96 -0.20 -7.26
CA VAL A 146 8.91 0.60 -6.61
C VAL A 146 9.33 0.96 -5.18
N ALA A 147 9.86 -0.01 -4.43
CA ALA A 147 10.37 0.24 -3.08
C ALA A 147 11.59 1.19 -3.09
N VAL A 148 12.47 1.07 -4.08
CA VAL A 148 13.60 2.00 -4.28
C VAL A 148 13.11 3.40 -4.63
N ALA A 149 12.09 3.52 -5.49
CA ALA A 149 11.49 4.81 -5.82
C ALA A 149 10.88 5.47 -4.58
N LEU A 150 10.13 4.71 -3.77
CA LEU A 150 9.54 5.19 -2.53
C LEU A 150 10.62 5.61 -1.52
N LEU A 151 11.69 4.80 -1.35
CA LEU A 151 12.84 5.12 -0.48
C LEU A 151 13.46 6.48 -0.83
N ASN A 152 13.69 6.71 -2.13
CA ASN A 152 14.30 7.95 -2.61
C ASN A 152 13.35 9.14 -2.57
N HIS A 153 12.04 8.90 -2.59
CA HIS A 153 11.02 9.94 -2.63
C HIS A 153 10.65 10.47 -1.24
N ILE A 154 10.71 9.63 -0.21
CA ILE A 154 10.39 10.03 1.15
C ILE A 154 11.42 11.07 1.64
N GLU A 155 10.92 12.21 2.10
CA GLU A 155 11.71 13.25 2.75
C GLU A 155 11.77 12.96 4.26
N GLY A 156 12.87 12.35 4.71
CA GLY A 156 13.06 11.99 6.12
C GLY A 156 14.51 11.61 6.44
N GLY A 157 14.91 11.77 7.70
CA GLY A 157 16.29 11.50 8.14
C GLY A 157 16.57 10.05 8.51
N ASP A 158 15.53 9.24 8.76
CA ASP A 158 15.67 7.82 9.15
C ASP A 158 14.77 6.92 8.30
N VAL A 159 15.13 6.80 7.02
CA VAL A 159 14.46 5.93 6.05
C VAL A 159 15.41 4.82 5.62
N ARG A 160 15.00 3.57 5.79
CA ARG A 160 15.81 2.39 5.46
C ARG A 160 14.97 1.35 4.70
N MET A 161 15.64 0.62 3.82
CA MET A 161 15.03 -0.49 3.09
C MET A 161 15.84 -1.77 3.32
N VAL A 162 15.14 -2.89 3.46
CA VAL A 162 15.71 -4.24 3.46
C VAL A 162 15.15 -4.99 2.26
N LEU A 163 16.03 -5.41 1.36
CA LEU A 163 15.70 -6.30 0.25
C LEU A 163 16.06 -7.74 0.63
N VAL A 164 15.06 -8.61 0.72
CA VAL A 164 15.23 -10.03 1.08
C VAL A 164 15.28 -10.85 -0.19
N LYS A 165 16.44 -11.51 -0.42
CA LYS A 165 16.63 -12.37 -1.59
C LYS A 165 15.72 -13.58 -1.54
N GLY A 166 14.99 -13.83 -2.64
CA GLY A 166 14.11 -14.99 -2.78
C GLY A 166 12.74 -14.84 -2.11
N ALA A 167 12.47 -13.73 -1.40
CA ALA A 167 11.16 -13.47 -0.86
C ALA A 167 10.20 -12.97 -1.96
N ASP A 168 8.96 -13.44 -1.90
CA ASP A 168 7.86 -13.09 -2.79
C ASP A 168 7.07 -11.87 -2.27
N HIS A 169 5.98 -11.50 -3.00
CA HIS A 169 5.08 -10.41 -2.64
C HIS A 169 4.44 -10.58 -1.26
N ARG A 170 4.09 -11.80 -0.88
CA ARG A 170 3.41 -12.08 0.38
C ARG A 170 4.29 -11.85 1.59
N PHE A 171 5.60 -11.97 1.43
CA PHE A 171 6.60 -11.78 2.51
C PHE A 171 6.28 -12.61 3.76
N SER A 172 5.74 -13.83 3.56
CA SER A 172 5.11 -14.64 4.61
C SER A 172 5.92 -15.86 5.05
N SER A 173 7.16 -16.03 4.56
CA SER A 173 8.05 -17.06 5.07
C SER A 173 8.39 -16.83 6.55
N PRO A 174 8.71 -17.88 7.34
CA PRO A 174 9.05 -17.72 8.75
C PRO A 174 10.15 -16.67 9.02
N ASP A 175 11.17 -16.61 8.15
CA ASP A 175 12.26 -15.64 8.28
C ASP A 175 11.78 -14.22 7.97
N CYS A 176 10.94 -14.05 6.95
CA CYS A 176 10.31 -12.76 6.62
C CYS A 176 9.41 -12.26 7.75
N LEU A 177 8.61 -13.14 8.36
CA LEU A 177 7.75 -12.78 9.48
C LEU A 177 8.59 -12.40 10.71
N THR A 178 9.66 -13.12 11.00
CA THR A 178 10.60 -12.78 12.08
C THR A 178 11.26 -11.42 11.84
N LEU A 179 11.66 -11.14 10.59
CA LEU A 179 12.21 -9.83 10.22
C LEU A 179 11.16 -8.71 10.39
N LEU A 180 9.92 -8.95 9.94
CA LEU A 180 8.82 -7.99 10.08
C LEU A 180 8.55 -7.66 11.57
N GLU A 181 8.42 -8.67 12.42
CA GLU A 181 8.18 -8.49 13.85
C GLU A 181 9.28 -7.66 14.51
N ARG A 182 10.55 -7.98 14.23
CA ARG A 182 11.70 -7.21 14.74
C ARG A 182 11.69 -5.78 14.24
N THR A 183 11.37 -5.57 12.97
CA THR A 183 11.31 -4.24 12.35
C THR A 183 10.20 -3.39 12.98
N VAL A 184 9.03 -3.97 13.19
CA VAL A 184 7.93 -3.28 13.88
C VAL A 184 8.30 -2.94 15.31
N ALA A 185 8.91 -3.87 16.05
CA ALA A 185 9.38 -3.64 17.42
C ALA A 185 10.42 -2.50 17.48
N GLU A 186 11.39 -2.49 16.53
CA GLU A 186 12.38 -1.41 16.41
C GLU A 186 11.70 -0.04 16.22
N VAL A 187 10.80 0.06 15.24
CA VAL A 187 10.13 1.32 14.92
C VAL A 187 9.20 1.78 16.04
N ALA A 188 8.53 0.84 16.70
CA ALA A 188 7.66 1.12 17.85
C ALA A 188 8.43 1.31 19.17
N GLN A 189 9.75 1.16 19.17
CA GLN A 189 10.62 1.26 20.36
C GLN A 189 10.19 0.32 21.50
N ILE A 190 9.64 -0.85 21.15
CA ILE A 190 9.29 -1.92 22.09
C ILE A 190 10.57 -2.70 22.44
N LYS A 191 10.87 -2.78 23.74
CA LYS A 191 12.02 -3.54 24.27
C LYS A 191 11.64 -4.98 24.55
#